data_cfbb97bd8499c8ca0b84ab3e99d76ae9
#
_entry.id   cfbb97bd8499c8ca0b84ab3e99d76ae9
#
_cell.length_a   1.000
_cell.length_b   1.000
_cell.length_c   1.000
_cell.angle_alpha   90.00
_cell.angle_beta   90.00
_cell.angle_gamma   90.00
#
_symmetry.space_group_name_H-M   'P 1'
#
loop_
_entity.id
_entity.type
_entity.pdbx_description
1 polymer ?
#
loop_
_entity_poly.entity_id
_entity_poly.type
_entity_poly.pdbx_seq_one_letter_code
_entity_poly.pdbx_strand_id
1 'polypeptide(L)'
;MKIPRLTVVTLGVADLQRATDFYAQVLGTPPDTSNEGVTFIRLPGTWLSLFPLEHLAHDISTKVTPQRGAFSGFTLAHNARSKEDVTAIIERARSAGARVWKEPQEAFWGGFHAYFSDPDGYYWEVVWGPMFEFTPDGALKFTEAS
;
A
#
# COMPACT_ATOMS: atom_id res chain seq x y z
N MET A 1 -28.52 -3.74 0.18
CA MET A 1 -27.49 -2.66 0.18
C MET A 1 -26.19 -3.20 -0.36
N LYS A 2 -25.47 -2.40 -1.13
CA LYS A 2 -24.15 -2.77 -1.66
C LYS A 2 -23.06 -2.06 -0.89
N ILE A 3 -21.88 -2.68 -0.78
CA ILE A 3 -20.66 -2.01 -0.32
C ILE A 3 -19.88 -1.64 -1.59
N PRO A 4 -19.96 -0.36 -2.01
CA PRO A 4 -19.47 0.01 -3.35
C PRO A 4 -17.95 0.18 -3.45
N ARG A 5 -17.26 0.30 -2.31
CA ARG A 5 -15.79 0.48 -2.29
C ARG A 5 -15.22 0.16 -0.91
N LEU A 6 -13.92 -0.13 -0.89
CA LEU A 6 -13.14 -0.06 0.33
C LEU A 6 -12.81 1.40 0.62
N THR A 7 -13.14 1.90 1.80
CA THR A 7 -12.89 3.30 2.15
C THR A 7 -11.62 3.48 2.96
N VAL A 8 -11.26 2.49 3.78
CA VAL A 8 -10.04 2.51 4.60
C VAL A 8 -9.44 1.11 4.65
N VAL A 9 -8.13 1.05 4.49
CA VAL A 9 -7.32 -0.14 4.82
C VAL A 9 -6.48 0.22 6.03
N THR A 10 -6.58 -0.55 7.12
CA THR A 10 -5.79 -0.33 8.33
C THR A 10 -4.70 -1.38 8.44
N LEU A 11 -3.47 -0.92 8.61
CA LEU A 11 -2.30 -1.77 8.84
C LEU A 11 -1.92 -1.72 10.31
N GLY A 12 -1.81 -2.89 10.94
CA GLY A 12 -1.27 -3.02 12.29
C GLY A 12 0.25 -2.93 12.25
N VAL A 13 0.82 -1.96 12.98
CA VAL A 13 2.25 -1.66 12.90
C VAL A 13 2.94 -1.80 14.27
N ALA A 14 4.23 -2.11 14.24
CA ALA A 14 5.03 -2.25 15.47
C ALA A 14 5.37 -0.89 16.07
N ASP A 15 5.68 0.08 15.22
CA ASP A 15 6.14 1.42 15.61
C ASP A 15 5.40 2.42 14.72
N LEU A 16 4.44 3.12 15.33
CA LEU A 16 3.57 4.04 14.58
C LEU A 16 4.36 5.18 13.91
N GLN A 17 5.34 5.74 14.61
CA GLN A 17 6.13 6.84 14.04
C GLN A 17 6.97 6.36 12.84
N ARG A 18 7.60 5.22 12.95
CA ARG A 18 8.38 4.62 11.85
C ARG A 18 7.50 4.35 10.64
N ALA A 19 6.34 3.75 10.85
CA ALA A 19 5.39 3.48 9.77
C ALA A 19 4.88 4.78 9.13
N THR A 20 4.58 5.79 9.95
CA THR A 20 4.13 7.10 9.49
C THR A 20 5.18 7.75 8.59
N ASP A 21 6.43 7.78 9.02
CA ASP A 21 7.53 8.35 8.24
C ASP A 21 7.74 7.60 6.92
N PHE A 22 7.70 6.28 6.98
CA PHE A 22 7.83 5.43 5.79
C PHE A 22 6.76 5.76 4.74
N TYR A 23 5.49 5.72 5.13
CA TYR A 23 4.38 5.94 4.19
C TYR A 23 4.27 7.38 3.71
N ALA A 24 4.59 8.36 4.55
CA ALA A 24 4.67 9.75 4.11
C ALA A 24 5.69 9.92 2.99
N GLN A 25 6.84 9.28 3.11
CA GLN A 25 7.90 9.34 2.10
C GLN A 25 7.52 8.57 0.83
N VAL A 26 7.04 7.33 0.96
CA VAL A 26 6.74 6.46 -0.19
C VAL A 26 5.55 6.98 -0.98
N LEU A 27 4.46 7.35 -0.30
CA LEU A 27 3.23 7.79 -0.95
C LEU A 27 3.26 9.27 -1.34
N GLY A 28 4.15 10.07 -0.74
CA GLY A 28 4.26 11.49 -1.04
C GLY A 28 3.08 12.31 -0.58
N THR A 29 2.23 11.77 0.28
CA THR A 29 1.06 12.46 0.85
C THR A 29 1.34 12.77 2.32
N PRO A 30 1.14 14.03 2.77
CA PRO A 30 1.33 14.36 4.17
C PRO A 30 0.45 13.51 5.07
N PRO A 31 1.01 12.94 6.16
CA PRO A 31 0.21 12.15 7.09
C PRO A 31 -0.66 13.05 7.96
N ASP A 32 -1.86 12.56 8.28
CA ASP A 32 -2.72 13.19 9.27
C ASP A 32 -2.50 12.49 10.63
N THR A 33 -1.83 13.18 11.53
CA THR A 33 -1.52 12.71 12.87
C THR A 33 -2.30 13.47 13.95
N SER A 34 -3.40 14.13 13.56
CA SER A 34 -4.20 14.96 14.47
C SER A 34 -4.91 14.16 15.56
N ASN A 35 -5.11 12.85 15.35
CA ASN A 35 -5.66 11.96 16.36
C ASN A 35 -4.56 11.14 17.00
N GLU A 36 -4.48 11.18 18.32
CA GLU A 36 -3.46 10.43 19.06
C GLU A 36 -3.60 8.92 18.83
N GLY A 37 -2.47 8.25 18.59
CA GLY A 37 -2.42 6.79 18.50
C GLY A 37 -2.80 6.21 17.14
N VAL A 38 -3.13 7.03 16.15
CA VAL A 38 -3.46 6.59 14.80
C VAL A 38 -2.95 7.60 13.77
N THR A 39 -2.53 7.10 12.61
CA THR A 39 -2.16 7.96 11.49
C THR A 39 -3.05 7.64 10.31
N PHE A 40 -3.57 8.67 9.64
CA PHE A 40 -4.28 8.50 8.36
C PHE A 40 -3.48 9.09 7.22
N ILE A 41 -3.39 8.34 6.13
CA ILE A 41 -2.92 8.85 4.85
C ILE A 41 -4.14 8.97 3.96
N ARG A 42 -4.55 10.21 3.67
CA ARG A 42 -5.81 10.50 2.98
C ARG A 42 -5.61 10.46 1.46
N LEU A 43 -5.59 9.25 0.92
CA LEU A 43 -5.50 9.06 -0.53
C LEU A 43 -6.89 9.23 -1.16
N PRO A 44 -6.98 9.71 -2.39
CA PRO A 44 -8.25 9.71 -3.11
C PRO A 44 -8.86 8.30 -3.20
N GLY A 45 -10.11 8.16 -2.83
CA GLY A 45 -10.85 6.90 -2.89
C GLY A 45 -10.70 6.03 -1.65
N THR A 46 -9.52 5.53 -1.36
CA THR A 46 -9.26 4.65 -0.20
C THR A 46 -8.16 5.22 0.66
N TRP A 47 -8.46 5.45 1.93
CA TRP A 47 -7.45 5.90 2.89
C TRP A 47 -6.63 4.74 3.42
N LEU A 48 -5.38 5.02 3.75
CA LEU A 48 -4.55 4.12 4.53
C LEU A 48 -4.55 4.60 5.98
N SER A 49 -4.77 3.68 6.91
CA SER A 49 -4.71 3.93 8.35
C SER A 49 -3.60 3.09 8.96
N LEU A 50 -2.82 3.68 9.86
CA LEU A 50 -1.75 3.00 10.59
C LEU A 50 -2.12 2.99 12.06
N PHE A 51 -2.11 1.82 12.67
CA PHE A 51 -2.54 1.64 14.05
C PHE A 51 -1.65 0.59 14.74
N PRO A 52 -1.29 0.76 16.02
CA PRO A 52 -0.47 -0.25 16.69
C PRO A 52 -1.11 -1.64 16.63
N LEU A 53 -0.32 -2.64 16.23
CA LEU A 53 -0.82 -3.99 15.96
C LEU A 53 -1.58 -4.61 17.14
N GLU A 54 -1.06 -4.47 18.34
CA GLU A 54 -1.71 -5.01 19.54
C GLU A 54 -3.04 -4.32 19.83
N HIS A 55 -3.10 -3.00 19.60
CA HIS A 55 -4.35 -2.24 19.76
C HIS A 55 -5.36 -2.62 18.69
N LEU A 56 -4.91 -2.82 17.45
CA LEU A 56 -5.79 -3.25 16.36
C LEU A 56 -6.40 -4.63 16.65
N ALA A 57 -5.57 -5.58 17.05
CA ALA A 57 -6.03 -6.92 17.41
C ALA A 57 -7.05 -6.87 18.56
N HIS A 58 -6.74 -6.13 19.61
CA HIS A 58 -7.58 -5.99 20.79
C HIS A 58 -8.90 -5.27 20.48
N ASP A 59 -8.86 -4.30 19.56
CA ASP A 59 -10.05 -3.57 19.12
C ASP A 59 -11.07 -4.49 18.43
N ILE A 60 -10.58 -5.52 17.73
CA ILE A 60 -11.45 -6.52 17.12
C ILE A 60 -12.05 -7.43 18.21
N SER A 61 -11.19 -8.03 19.05
CA SER A 61 -11.58 -8.91 20.15
C SER A 61 -10.33 -9.27 20.97
N THR A 62 -10.53 -9.47 22.30
CA THR A 62 -9.46 -9.98 23.17
C THR A 62 -8.99 -11.39 22.76
N LYS A 63 -9.75 -12.09 21.90
CA LYS A 63 -9.40 -13.43 21.40
C LYS A 63 -8.53 -13.37 20.13
N VAL A 64 -8.35 -12.19 19.54
CA VAL A 64 -7.49 -12.04 18.36
C VAL A 64 -6.06 -11.85 18.81
N THR A 65 -5.20 -12.78 18.40
CA THR A 65 -3.77 -12.74 18.73
C THR A 65 -3.00 -12.06 17.61
N PRO A 66 -2.28 -10.97 17.88
CA PRO A 66 -1.45 -10.33 16.86
C PRO A 66 -0.28 -11.24 16.49
N GLN A 67 -0.05 -11.42 15.18
CA GLN A 67 1.08 -12.18 14.66
C GLN A 67 1.90 -11.35 13.71
N ARG A 68 3.22 -11.57 13.72
CA ARG A 68 4.18 -10.89 12.86
C ARG A 68 5.03 -11.91 12.12
N GLY A 69 5.57 -11.51 10.95
CA GLY A 69 6.60 -12.27 10.26
C GLY A 69 6.11 -13.34 9.31
N ALA A 70 4.82 -13.66 9.27
CA ALA A 70 4.24 -14.56 8.28
C ALA A 70 3.56 -13.76 7.16
N PHE A 71 3.53 -14.34 5.95
CA PHE A 71 2.78 -13.75 4.86
C PHE A 71 1.28 -13.76 5.18
N SER A 72 0.67 -12.57 5.20
CA SER A 72 -0.73 -12.39 5.59
C SER A 72 -1.75 -12.80 4.53
N GLY A 73 -1.28 -13.17 3.33
CA GLY A 73 -2.16 -13.68 2.27
C GLY A 73 -2.76 -12.57 1.38
N PHE A 74 -2.30 -11.33 1.51
CA PHE A 74 -2.74 -10.25 0.63
C PHE A 74 -1.56 -9.34 0.27
N THR A 75 -1.74 -8.58 -0.81
CA THR A 75 -0.84 -7.50 -1.18
C THR A 75 -1.64 -6.24 -1.43
N LEU A 76 -1.02 -5.11 -1.15
CA LEU A 76 -1.50 -3.82 -1.62
C LEU A 76 -0.84 -3.53 -2.97
N ALA A 77 -1.47 -2.73 -3.81
CA ALA A 77 -0.90 -2.42 -5.11
C ALA A 77 -1.12 -0.95 -5.49
N HIS A 78 -0.14 -0.43 -6.22
CA HIS A 78 -0.26 0.84 -6.90
C HIS A 78 -0.03 0.62 -8.40
N ASN A 79 -0.98 1.05 -9.21
CA ASN A 79 -0.88 0.99 -10.66
C ASN A 79 -0.25 2.27 -11.17
N ALA A 80 0.99 2.16 -11.63
CA ALA A 80 1.77 3.26 -12.16
C ALA A 80 1.37 3.59 -13.60
N ARG A 81 1.68 4.80 -14.06
CA ARG A 81 1.30 5.27 -15.39
C ARG A 81 2.37 4.98 -16.45
N SER A 82 3.55 4.55 -16.04
CA SER A 82 4.66 4.20 -16.93
C SER A 82 5.60 3.21 -16.26
N LYS A 83 6.42 2.52 -17.07
CA LYS A 83 7.49 1.65 -16.55
C LYS A 83 8.51 2.45 -15.74
N GLU A 84 8.81 3.66 -16.16
CA GLU A 84 9.74 4.56 -15.48
C GLU A 84 9.23 4.91 -14.08
N ASP A 85 7.93 5.11 -13.93
CA ASP A 85 7.31 5.38 -12.63
C ASP A 85 7.43 4.18 -11.69
N VAL A 86 7.29 2.95 -12.20
CA VAL A 86 7.51 1.74 -11.40
C VAL A 86 8.91 1.76 -10.80
N THR A 87 9.91 1.99 -11.62
CA THR A 87 11.31 2.03 -11.17
C THR A 87 11.55 3.15 -10.16
N ALA A 88 11.01 4.35 -10.42
CA ALA A 88 11.16 5.50 -9.54
C ALA A 88 10.51 5.26 -8.16
N ILE A 89 9.33 4.66 -8.15
CA ILE A 89 8.62 4.35 -6.89
C ILE A 89 9.40 3.31 -6.08
N ILE A 90 9.93 2.28 -6.72
CA ILE A 90 10.74 1.25 -6.03
C ILE A 90 12.00 1.85 -5.42
N GLU A 91 12.69 2.75 -6.12
CA GLU A 91 13.87 3.42 -5.56
C GLU A 91 13.50 4.33 -4.38
N ARG A 92 12.37 5.01 -4.46
CA ARG A 92 11.86 5.82 -3.34
C ARG A 92 11.52 4.93 -2.13
N ALA A 93 10.87 3.79 -2.36
CA ALA A 93 10.56 2.84 -1.29
C ALA A 93 11.84 2.27 -0.66
N ARG A 94 12.82 1.89 -1.48
CA ARG A 94 14.12 1.43 -1.01
C ARG A 94 14.80 2.47 -0.12
N SER A 95 14.81 3.72 -0.54
CA SER A 95 15.39 4.83 0.23
C SER A 95 14.66 5.09 1.54
N ALA A 96 13.37 4.75 1.61
CA ALA A 96 12.57 4.88 2.82
C ALA A 96 12.72 3.70 3.79
N GLY A 97 13.47 2.64 3.41
CA GLY A 97 13.72 1.48 4.25
C GLY A 97 12.94 0.23 3.86
N ALA A 98 12.30 0.21 2.70
CA ALA A 98 11.62 -0.98 2.19
C ALA A 98 12.62 -2.08 1.81
N ARG A 99 12.17 -3.33 1.95
CA ARG A 99 12.86 -4.47 1.36
C ARG A 99 12.26 -4.74 -0.02
N VAL A 100 13.08 -4.73 -1.05
CA VAL A 100 12.66 -5.05 -2.42
C VAL A 100 12.80 -6.56 -2.63
N TRP A 101 11.68 -7.21 -2.90
CA TRP A 101 11.62 -8.66 -3.10
C TRP A 101 11.72 -9.05 -4.58
N LYS A 102 11.22 -8.19 -5.45
CA LYS A 102 11.29 -8.38 -6.90
C LYS A 102 11.62 -7.04 -7.52
N GLU A 103 12.78 -6.97 -8.17
CA GLU A 103 13.18 -5.77 -8.90
C GLU A 103 12.26 -5.50 -10.10
N PRO A 104 12.13 -4.23 -10.55
CA PRO A 104 11.30 -3.91 -11.70
C PRO A 104 11.67 -4.76 -12.92
N GLN A 105 10.69 -5.46 -13.47
CA GLN A 105 10.89 -6.39 -14.57
C GLN A 105 9.60 -6.64 -15.35
N GLU A 106 9.74 -7.14 -16.57
CA GLU A 106 8.62 -7.56 -17.37
C GLU A 106 7.87 -8.72 -16.71
N ALA A 107 6.54 -8.65 -16.74
CA ALA A 107 5.66 -9.73 -16.28
C ALA A 107 5.16 -10.53 -17.49
N PHE A 108 4.87 -11.82 -17.27
CA PHE A 108 4.46 -12.72 -18.35
C PHE A 108 3.16 -12.29 -19.07
N TRP A 109 2.31 -11.51 -18.38
CA TRP A 109 1.04 -11.04 -18.91
C TRP A 109 1.13 -9.72 -19.66
N GLY A 110 2.34 -9.19 -19.91
CA GLY A 110 2.57 -7.97 -20.69
C GLY A 110 2.76 -6.70 -19.87
N GLY A 111 2.72 -6.79 -18.54
CA GLY A 111 2.99 -5.67 -17.67
C GLY A 111 4.45 -5.55 -17.26
N PHE A 112 4.73 -4.54 -16.44
CA PHE A 112 6.04 -4.29 -15.85
C PHE A 112 5.83 -4.02 -14.38
N HIS A 113 6.45 -4.79 -13.47
CA HIS A 113 6.11 -4.73 -12.06
C HIS A 113 7.31 -5.01 -11.14
N ALA A 114 7.09 -4.70 -9.88
CA ALA A 114 8.02 -4.96 -8.79
C ALA A 114 7.26 -5.16 -7.49
N TYR A 115 7.92 -5.76 -6.50
CA TYR A 115 7.36 -5.95 -5.15
C TYR A 115 8.31 -5.44 -4.09
N PHE A 116 7.78 -4.77 -3.09
CA PHE A 116 8.49 -4.43 -1.87
C PHE A 116 7.64 -4.73 -0.64
N SER A 117 8.28 -4.85 0.51
CA SER A 117 7.58 -4.86 1.80
C SER A 117 7.94 -3.63 2.61
N ASP A 118 6.97 -3.16 3.41
CA ASP A 118 7.17 -2.09 4.36
C ASP A 118 7.96 -2.58 5.60
N PRO A 119 8.30 -1.70 6.56
CA PRO A 119 9.04 -2.11 7.77
C PRO A 119 8.33 -3.16 8.64
N ASP A 120 7.03 -3.32 8.49
CA ASP A 120 6.22 -4.31 9.22
C ASP A 120 6.00 -5.60 8.43
N GLY A 121 6.50 -5.69 7.20
CA GLY A 121 6.39 -6.88 6.37
C GLY A 121 5.12 -6.94 5.54
N TYR A 122 4.40 -5.86 5.36
CA TYR A 122 3.27 -5.80 4.42
C TYR A 122 3.78 -5.61 3.01
N TYR A 123 3.23 -6.40 2.08
CA TYR A 123 3.71 -6.48 0.70
C TYR A 123 2.94 -5.54 -0.20
N TRP A 124 3.68 -4.86 -1.08
CA TRP A 124 3.17 -3.98 -2.10
C TRP A 124 3.64 -4.40 -3.48
N GLU A 125 2.71 -4.41 -4.44
CA GLU A 125 3.03 -4.47 -5.85
C GLU A 125 2.99 -3.06 -6.45
N VAL A 126 4.00 -2.72 -7.22
CA VAL A 126 3.99 -1.51 -8.06
C VAL A 126 4.00 -2.01 -9.50
N VAL A 127 2.99 -1.65 -10.27
CA VAL A 127 2.74 -2.31 -11.54
C VAL A 127 2.28 -1.31 -12.61
N TRP A 128 2.82 -1.48 -13.81
CA TRP A 128 2.34 -0.82 -15.01
C TRP A 128 1.84 -1.88 -16.00
N GLY A 129 0.81 -1.56 -16.75
CA GLY A 129 0.33 -2.38 -17.85
C GLY A 129 -0.35 -1.55 -18.92
N PRO A 130 -0.23 -1.95 -20.20
CA PRO A 130 -0.81 -1.19 -21.30
C PRO A 130 -2.33 -1.20 -21.30
N MET A 131 -2.95 -2.16 -20.58
CA MET A 131 -4.41 -2.28 -20.48
C MET A 131 -5.01 -1.38 -19.40
N PHE A 132 -4.21 -0.76 -18.54
CA PHE A 132 -4.71 0.05 -17.44
C PHE A 132 -4.93 1.49 -17.88
N GLU A 133 -6.12 1.98 -17.60
CA GLU A 133 -6.51 3.38 -17.74
C GLU A 133 -6.91 3.91 -16.36
N PHE A 134 -6.99 5.22 -16.24
CA PHE A 134 -7.32 5.86 -14.96
C PHE A 134 -8.42 6.89 -15.16
N THR A 135 -9.30 6.97 -14.17
CA THR A 135 -10.26 8.08 -14.07
C THR A 135 -9.52 9.38 -13.73
N PRO A 136 -10.16 10.55 -13.89
CA PRO A 136 -9.49 11.83 -13.54
C PRO A 136 -8.98 11.92 -12.10
N ASP A 137 -9.61 11.21 -11.15
CA ASP A 137 -9.20 11.16 -9.75
C ASP A 137 -8.20 10.02 -9.45
N GLY A 138 -7.76 9.27 -10.48
CA GLY A 138 -6.74 8.24 -10.36
C GLY A 138 -7.24 6.83 -10.05
N ALA A 139 -8.53 6.59 -10.09
CA ALA A 139 -9.06 5.23 -9.93
C ALA A 139 -8.76 4.38 -11.16
N LEU A 140 -8.50 3.10 -10.91
CA LEU A 140 -8.16 2.16 -11.97
C LEU A 140 -9.36 1.85 -12.86
N LYS A 141 -9.09 1.73 -14.16
CA LYS A 141 -10.06 1.40 -15.17
C LYS A 141 -9.37 0.53 -16.21
N PHE A 142 -10.02 -0.58 -16.62
CA PHE A 142 -9.50 -1.39 -17.71
C PHE A 142 -9.96 -0.82 -19.04
N THR A 143 -9.07 -0.85 -20.03
CA THR A 143 -9.44 -0.58 -21.42
C THR A 143 -10.38 -1.68 -21.88
N GLU A 144 -11.59 -1.32 -22.30
CA GLU A 144 -12.54 -2.28 -22.85
C GLU A 144 -12.03 -2.81 -24.18
N ALA A 145 -12.13 -4.12 -24.37
CA ALA A 145 -11.85 -4.73 -25.67
C ALA A 145 -12.89 -4.23 -26.69
N SER A 146 -12.40 -3.60 -27.73
CA SER A 146 -13.24 -3.13 -28.84
C SER A 146 -13.69 -4.31 -29.71
#